data_2c5870282dbf35711298f5415f5b5081
#
_entry.id   2c5870282dbf35711298f5415f5b5081
#
_cell.length_a   1.000
_cell.length_b   1.000
_cell.length_c   1.000
_cell.angle_alpha   90.00
_cell.angle_beta   90.00
_cell.angle_gamma   90.00
#
_symmetry.space_group_name_H-M   'P 1'
#
loop_
_entity.id
_entity.type
_entity.pdbx_description
1 polymer ?
#
loop_
_entity_poly.entity_id
_entity_poly.type
_entity_poly.pdbx_seq_one_letter_code
_entity_poly.pdbx_strand_id
1 'polypeptide(L)'
;MRIDGQPVYENPAVKQRIACIPDELYARGSETIRDMMQFYRHLYPRFDEARFRQLGEVFALDEKRPLRRFSKGMQKQAAFWLAISCRPDYLILDEPVDGLDPVMRRQVWSIVMDDVSANGTSVLVSSHNLRELEDVCDHVGIMHHGKMMLERSLDALQEDIVKAQLVTDQPLPEGLTILHQSQLGRIQTLILRGKQEDIAAKLALCHPMLCDLLPLSLEEIFIYELGGVDYDVKNILL
;
A
#
# COMPACT_ATOMS: atom_id res chain seq x y z
N MET A 1 -19.90 -0.91 -10.63
CA MET A 1 -18.46 -0.63 -10.82
C MET A 1 -18.25 -0.15 -12.25
N ARG A 2 -17.42 0.89 -12.44
CA ARG A 2 -17.04 1.43 -13.75
C ARG A 2 -15.52 1.64 -13.78
N ILE A 3 -14.92 1.47 -14.96
CA ILE A 3 -13.52 1.77 -15.22
C ILE A 3 -13.47 2.63 -16.49
N ASP A 4 -12.83 3.79 -16.43
CA ASP A 4 -12.84 4.82 -17.50
C ASP A 4 -14.26 5.18 -17.97
N GLY A 5 -15.20 5.27 -17.02
CA GLY A 5 -16.60 5.56 -17.31
C GLY A 5 -17.39 4.39 -17.90
N GLN A 6 -16.75 3.26 -18.24
CA GLN A 6 -17.40 2.09 -18.84
C GLN A 6 -17.83 1.08 -17.76
N PRO A 7 -19.00 0.42 -17.90
CA PRO A 7 -19.42 -0.61 -16.98
C PRO A 7 -18.50 -1.84 -17.10
N VAL A 8 -18.17 -2.46 -15.96
CA VAL A 8 -17.35 -3.71 -15.93
C VAL A 8 -18.26 -4.95 -16.09
N TYR A 9 -19.51 -4.84 -15.64
CA TYR A 9 -20.49 -5.94 -15.73
C TYR A 9 -20.77 -6.30 -17.18
N GLU A 10 -20.67 -7.57 -17.54
CA GLU A 10 -20.86 -8.12 -18.89
C GLU A 10 -20.05 -7.40 -20.00
N ASN A 11 -18.88 -6.85 -19.66
CA ASN A 11 -18.02 -6.16 -20.62
C ASN A 11 -16.64 -6.85 -20.71
N PRO A 12 -16.48 -7.85 -21.59
CA PRO A 12 -15.22 -8.57 -21.77
C PRO A 12 -14.05 -7.65 -22.13
N ALA A 13 -14.28 -6.62 -22.95
CA ALA A 13 -13.23 -5.69 -23.38
C ALA A 13 -12.62 -4.93 -22.20
N VAL A 14 -13.44 -4.51 -21.23
CA VAL A 14 -12.94 -3.87 -19.99
C VAL A 14 -12.28 -4.90 -19.09
N LYS A 15 -12.84 -6.10 -18.96
CA LYS A 15 -12.27 -7.16 -18.10
C LYS A 15 -10.90 -7.62 -18.56
N GLN A 16 -10.64 -7.65 -19.86
CA GLN A 16 -9.34 -8.00 -20.45
C GLN A 16 -8.22 -6.98 -20.15
N ARG A 17 -8.57 -5.80 -19.65
CA ARG A 17 -7.65 -4.77 -19.20
C ARG A 17 -7.33 -4.84 -17.70
N ILE A 18 -8.01 -5.74 -16.97
CA ILE A 18 -7.90 -5.86 -15.51
C ILE A 18 -7.29 -7.21 -15.17
N ALA A 19 -6.23 -7.23 -14.37
CA ALA A 19 -5.78 -8.42 -13.68
C ALA A 19 -6.04 -8.28 -12.18
N CYS A 20 -6.39 -9.39 -11.53
CA CYS A 20 -6.69 -9.41 -10.10
C CYS A 20 -5.92 -10.55 -9.42
N ILE A 21 -5.30 -10.25 -8.29
CA ILE A 21 -4.67 -11.22 -7.40
C ILE A 21 -5.42 -11.15 -6.07
N PRO A 22 -6.31 -12.11 -5.77
CA PRO A 22 -7.01 -12.17 -4.50
C PRO A 22 -6.10 -12.64 -3.37
N ASP A 23 -6.51 -12.41 -2.12
CA ASP A 23 -5.76 -12.90 -0.95
C ASP A 23 -5.63 -14.42 -0.96
N GLU A 24 -6.72 -15.14 -1.19
CA GLU A 24 -6.70 -16.60 -1.31
C GLU A 24 -6.79 -17.03 -2.77
N LEU A 25 -5.78 -17.79 -3.21
CA LEU A 25 -5.73 -18.37 -4.54
C LEU A 25 -6.33 -19.75 -4.52
N TYR A 26 -7.47 -19.92 -5.17
CA TYR A 26 -8.14 -21.21 -5.32
C TYR A 26 -7.56 -21.97 -6.51
N ALA A 27 -6.51 -22.76 -6.27
CA ALA A 27 -6.07 -23.75 -7.24
C ALA A 27 -7.00 -24.96 -7.16
N ARG A 28 -7.87 -25.13 -8.15
CA ARG A 28 -8.75 -26.29 -8.28
C ARG A 28 -8.04 -27.37 -9.09
N GLY A 29 -7.99 -28.59 -8.57
CA GLY A 29 -7.49 -29.73 -9.35
C GLY A 29 -5.97 -29.82 -9.47
N SER A 30 -5.49 -30.13 -10.68
CA SER A 30 -4.09 -30.37 -10.99
C SER A 30 -3.46 -29.32 -11.89
N GLU A 31 -4.11 -28.15 -12.01
CA GLU A 31 -3.63 -27.07 -12.85
C GLU A 31 -2.20 -26.66 -12.46
N THR A 32 -1.37 -26.46 -13.45
CA THR A 32 0.02 -26.01 -13.35
C THR A 32 0.14 -24.55 -13.80
N ILE A 33 1.28 -23.91 -13.54
CA ILE A 33 1.56 -22.56 -14.08
C ILE A 33 1.44 -22.57 -15.61
N ARG A 34 1.90 -23.63 -16.27
CA ARG A 34 1.83 -23.79 -17.73
C ARG A 34 0.39 -23.87 -18.24
N ASP A 35 -0.48 -24.58 -17.55
CA ASP A 35 -1.90 -24.67 -17.93
C ASP A 35 -2.58 -23.31 -17.77
N MET A 36 -2.30 -22.62 -16.65
CA MET A 36 -2.82 -21.27 -16.39
C MET A 36 -2.27 -20.27 -17.40
N MET A 37 -0.99 -20.35 -17.78
CA MET A 37 -0.41 -19.49 -18.83
C MET A 37 -1.18 -19.65 -20.16
N GLN A 38 -1.47 -20.88 -20.58
CA GLN A 38 -2.25 -21.11 -21.79
C GLN A 38 -3.66 -20.52 -21.69
N PHE A 39 -4.31 -20.69 -20.53
CA PHE A 39 -5.63 -20.11 -20.27
C PHE A 39 -5.59 -18.58 -20.32
N TYR A 40 -4.65 -17.92 -19.62
CA TYR A 40 -4.51 -16.47 -19.63
C TYR A 40 -4.17 -15.91 -21.01
N ARG A 41 -3.34 -16.59 -21.79
CA ARG A 41 -3.02 -16.21 -23.17
C ARG A 41 -4.26 -16.16 -24.08
N HIS A 42 -5.27 -17.00 -23.84
CA HIS A 42 -6.53 -16.95 -24.58
C HIS A 42 -7.47 -15.84 -24.09
N LEU A 43 -7.42 -15.52 -22.80
CA LEU A 43 -8.30 -14.51 -22.21
C LEU A 43 -7.78 -13.08 -22.40
N TYR A 44 -6.47 -12.89 -22.34
CA TYR A 44 -5.83 -11.58 -22.38
C TYR A 44 -5.11 -11.36 -23.71
N PRO A 45 -5.66 -10.54 -24.62
CA PRO A 45 -5.06 -10.32 -25.94
C PRO A 45 -3.66 -9.72 -25.89
N ARG A 46 -3.29 -9.06 -24.79
CA ARG A 46 -1.99 -8.43 -24.57
C ARG A 46 -1.02 -9.32 -23.79
N PHE A 47 -1.33 -10.61 -23.60
CA PHE A 47 -0.43 -11.54 -22.89
C PHE A 47 0.95 -11.56 -23.53
N ASP A 48 1.99 -11.26 -22.73
CA ASP A 48 3.38 -11.12 -23.18
C ASP A 48 4.19 -12.37 -22.79
N GLU A 49 4.41 -13.26 -23.79
CA GLU A 49 5.19 -14.49 -23.58
C GLU A 49 6.68 -14.21 -23.28
N ALA A 50 7.24 -13.08 -23.75
CA ALA A 50 8.61 -12.72 -23.42
C ALA A 50 8.73 -12.32 -21.95
N ARG A 51 7.78 -11.51 -21.48
CA ARG A 51 7.68 -11.12 -20.07
C ARG A 51 7.42 -12.34 -19.17
N PHE A 52 6.57 -13.26 -19.62
CA PHE A 52 6.32 -14.51 -18.90
C PHE A 52 7.62 -15.31 -18.70
N ARG A 53 8.46 -15.45 -19.73
CA ARG A 53 9.75 -16.12 -19.60
C ARG A 53 10.72 -15.42 -18.66
N GLN A 54 10.82 -14.08 -18.75
CA GLN A 54 11.66 -13.27 -17.85
C GLN A 54 11.25 -13.43 -16.39
N LEU A 55 9.95 -13.35 -16.10
CA LEU A 55 9.43 -13.53 -14.74
C LEU A 55 9.63 -14.98 -14.25
N GLY A 56 9.63 -15.96 -15.15
CA GLY A 56 9.95 -17.35 -14.83
C GLY A 56 11.38 -17.53 -14.28
N GLU A 57 12.34 -16.80 -14.84
CA GLU A 57 13.72 -16.77 -14.32
C GLU A 57 13.80 -16.14 -12.94
N VAL A 58 13.00 -15.11 -12.70
CA VAL A 58 12.94 -14.36 -11.42
C VAL A 58 12.32 -15.19 -10.31
N PHE A 59 11.12 -15.75 -10.54
CA PHE A 59 10.41 -16.53 -9.54
C PHE A 59 10.94 -17.97 -9.38
N ALA A 60 11.59 -18.51 -10.41
CA ALA A 60 12.25 -19.81 -10.41
C ALA A 60 11.35 -20.97 -9.91
N LEU A 61 10.05 -20.92 -10.23
CA LEU A 61 9.08 -21.95 -9.86
C LEU A 61 8.99 -23.00 -10.96
N ASP A 62 8.73 -24.27 -10.58
CA ASP A 62 8.49 -25.36 -11.52
C ASP A 62 7.12 -25.19 -12.20
N GLU A 63 7.13 -24.78 -13.48
CA GLU A 63 5.92 -24.56 -14.28
C GLU A 63 5.01 -25.79 -14.43
N LYS A 64 5.55 -27.00 -14.25
CA LYS A 64 4.83 -28.27 -14.42
C LYS A 64 4.27 -28.81 -13.11
N ARG A 65 4.68 -28.24 -11.98
CA ARG A 65 4.21 -28.65 -10.66
C ARG A 65 2.78 -28.14 -10.44
N PRO A 66 1.84 -28.98 -9.97
CA PRO A 66 0.49 -28.54 -9.63
C PRO A 66 0.49 -27.41 -8.59
N LEU A 67 -0.26 -26.33 -8.86
CA LEU A 67 -0.34 -25.13 -8.01
C LEU A 67 -0.74 -25.46 -6.57
N ARG A 68 -1.64 -26.42 -6.37
CA ARG A 68 -2.07 -26.88 -5.03
C ARG A 68 -0.94 -27.47 -4.17
N ARG A 69 0.21 -27.84 -4.78
CA ARG A 69 1.39 -28.34 -4.08
C ARG A 69 2.39 -27.25 -3.72
N PHE A 70 2.14 -26.03 -4.13
CA PHE A 70 2.94 -24.88 -3.73
C PHE A 70 2.55 -24.42 -2.33
N SER A 71 3.49 -23.82 -1.58
CA SER A 71 3.18 -23.06 -0.39
C SER A 71 2.32 -21.83 -0.76
N LYS A 72 1.63 -21.23 0.22
CA LYS A 72 0.86 -19.99 -0.01
C LYS A 72 1.71 -18.91 -0.70
N GLY A 73 2.92 -18.67 -0.22
CA GLY A 73 3.84 -17.71 -0.84
C GLY A 73 4.22 -18.07 -2.28
N MET A 74 4.50 -19.34 -2.58
CA MET A 74 4.77 -19.78 -3.96
C MET A 74 3.54 -19.64 -4.86
N GLN A 75 2.34 -19.87 -4.34
CA GLN A 75 1.10 -19.63 -5.10
C GLN A 75 0.92 -18.14 -5.42
N LYS A 76 1.19 -17.24 -4.47
CA LYS A 76 1.17 -15.78 -4.71
C LYS A 76 2.21 -15.39 -5.77
N GLN A 77 3.43 -15.91 -5.71
CA GLN A 77 4.45 -15.68 -6.74
C GLN A 77 3.97 -16.12 -8.13
N ALA A 78 3.35 -17.31 -8.23
CA ALA A 78 2.78 -17.79 -9.47
C ALA A 78 1.63 -16.89 -9.99
N ALA A 79 0.81 -16.33 -9.08
CA ALA A 79 -0.23 -15.39 -9.45
C ALA A 79 0.33 -14.07 -9.98
N PHE A 80 1.36 -13.51 -9.35
CA PHE A 80 2.07 -12.33 -9.87
C PHE A 80 2.68 -12.60 -11.23
N TRP A 81 3.36 -13.73 -11.38
CA TRP A 81 3.95 -14.14 -12.66
C TRP A 81 2.93 -14.13 -13.80
N LEU A 82 1.78 -14.76 -13.58
CA LEU A 82 0.71 -14.82 -14.56
C LEU A 82 0.04 -13.47 -14.81
N ALA A 83 -0.35 -12.75 -13.74
CA ALA A 83 -1.09 -11.50 -13.83
C ALA A 83 -0.29 -10.39 -14.53
N ILE A 84 0.98 -10.22 -14.18
CA ILE A 84 1.87 -9.21 -14.78
C ILE A 84 2.15 -9.54 -16.24
N SER A 85 2.24 -10.84 -16.61
CA SER A 85 2.40 -11.25 -18.00
C SER A 85 1.20 -10.91 -18.89
N CYS A 86 0.03 -10.63 -18.30
CA CYS A 86 -1.15 -10.18 -19.04
C CYS A 86 -1.06 -8.71 -19.52
N ARG A 87 -0.07 -7.94 -19.09
CA ARG A 87 0.06 -6.50 -19.38
C ARG A 87 -1.25 -5.74 -19.12
N PRO A 88 -1.79 -5.81 -17.90
CA PRO A 88 -3.05 -5.16 -17.58
C PRO A 88 -2.87 -3.63 -17.51
N ASP A 89 -3.96 -2.89 -17.81
CA ASP A 89 -4.01 -1.45 -17.51
C ASP A 89 -4.30 -1.21 -16.03
N TYR A 90 -5.01 -2.15 -15.39
CA TYR A 90 -5.41 -2.11 -13.98
C TYR A 90 -5.05 -3.40 -13.28
N LEU A 91 -4.24 -3.30 -12.24
CA LEU A 91 -3.83 -4.43 -11.40
C LEU A 91 -4.48 -4.27 -10.02
N ILE A 92 -5.36 -5.20 -9.66
CA ILE A 92 -6.06 -5.21 -8.37
C ILE A 92 -5.43 -6.28 -7.48
N LEU A 93 -4.93 -5.87 -6.34
CA LEU A 93 -4.17 -6.70 -5.42
C LEU A 93 -4.85 -6.71 -4.04
N ASP A 94 -5.23 -7.90 -3.58
CA ASP A 94 -5.84 -8.08 -2.26
C ASP A 94 -4.83 -8.79 -1.35
N GLU A 95 -4.34 -8.10 -0.31
CA GLU A 95 -3.30 -8.56 0.61
C GLU A 95 -2.12 -9.24 -0.12
N PRO A 96 -1.52 -8.58 -1.13
CA PRO A 96 -0.70 -9.25 -2.15
C PRO A 96 0.59 -9.86 -1.61
N VAL A 97 1.15 -9.33 -0.56
CA VAL A 97 2.46 -9.74 -0.02
C VAL A 97 2.35 -10.50 1.30
N ASP A 98 1.12 -10.75 1.77
CA ASP A 98 0.92 -11.60 2.95
C ASP A 98 1.43 -13.03 2.70
N GLY A 99 2.19 -13.56 3.67
CA GLY A 99 2.81 -14.89 3.54
C GLY A 99 4.05 -14.97 2.65
N LEU A 100 4.54 -13.86 2.09
CA LEU A 100 5.84 -13.77 1.43
C LEU A 100 6.96 -13.44 2.42
N ASP A 101 8.14 -14.03 2.22
CA ASP A 101 9.33 -13.61 2.94
C ASP A 101 9.79 -12.20 2.54
N PRO A 102 10.58 -11.49 3.37
CA PRO A 102 10.96 -10.09 3.12
C PRO A 102 11.71 -9.85 1.79
N VAL A 103 12.48 -10.83 1.31
CA VAL A 103 13.24 -10.71 0.05
C VAL A 103 12.27 -10.77 -1.12
N MET A 104 11.40 -11.78 -1.12
CA MET A 104 10.40 -11.97 -2.16
C MET A 104 9.39 -10.82 -2.20
N ARG A 105 9.01 -10.29 -1.05
CA ARG A 105 8.13 -9.12 -0.93
C ARG A 105 8.71 -7.90 -1.65
N ARG A 106 9.97 -7.56 -1.39
CA ARG A 106 10.67 -6.46 -2.09
C ARG A 106 10.75 -6.70 -3.59
N GLN A 107 11.02 -7.94 -4.00
CA GLN A 107 11.13 -8.29 -5.40
C GLN A 107 9.79 -8.14 -6.13
N VAL A 108 8.69 -8.57 -5.51
CA VAL A 108 7.33 -8.40 -6.06
C VAL A 108 7.00 -6.92 -6.24
N TRP A 109 7.24 -6.08 -5.22
CA TRP A 109 7.01 -4.64 -5.32
C TRP A 109 7.87 -3.99 -6.41
N SER A 110 9.16 -4.36 -6.52
CA SER A 110 10.02 -3.87 -7.60
C SER A 110 9.43 -4.18 -8.98
N ILE A 111 8.96 -5.41 -9.20
CA ILE A 111 8.34 -5.82 -10.47
C ILE A 111 7.06 -5.04 -10.76
N VAL A 112 6.21 -4.81 -9.74
CA VAL A 112 4.99 -4.02 -9.88
C VAL A 112 5.31 -2.57 -10.21
N MET A 113 6.27 -1.95 -9.53
CA MET A 113 6.68 -0.57 -9.78
C MET A 113 7.34 -0.39 -11.16
N ASP A 114 8.10 -1.40 -11.63
CA ASP A 114 8.62 -1.41 -13.00
C ASP A 114 7.48 -1.40 -14.02
N ASP A 115 6.42 -2.17 -13.81
CA ASP A 115 5.25 -2.19 -14.70
C ASP A 115 4.44 -0.88 -14.65
N VAL A 116 4.29 -0.26 -13.47
CA VAL A 116 3.70 1.09 -13.33
C VAL A 116 4.49 2.09 -14.17
N SER A 117 5.81 2.11 -14.02
CA SER A 117 6.68 3.08 -14.68
C SER A 117 6.78 2.87 -16.20
N ALA A 118 6.88 1.61 -16.65
CA ALA A 118 7.11 1.27 -18.04
C ALA A 118 5.83 1.23 -18.88
N ASN A 119 4.70 0.84 -18.28
CA ASN A 119 3.45 0.58 -18.99
C ASN A 119 2.30 1.49 -18.58
N GLY A 120 2.46 2.32 -17.55
CA GLY A 120 1.39 3.15 -16.99
C GLY A 120 0.28 2.33 -16.33
N THR A 121 0.60 1.14 -15.81
CA THR A 121 -0.36 0.29 -15.10
C THR A 121 -0.82 0.99 -13.83
N SER A 122 -2.13 1.12 -13.64
CA SER A 122 -2.71 1.61 -12.39
C SER A 122 -2.88 0.45 -11.42
N VAL A 123 -2.42 0.62 -10.19
CA VAL A 123 -2.47 -0.43 -9.16
C VAL A 123 -3.42 -0.03 -8.05
N LEU A 124 -4.37 -0.89 -7.73
CA LEU A 124 -5.20 -0.78 -6.54
C LEU A 124 -4.81 -1.91 -5.59
N VAL A 125 -4.31 -1.57 -4.43
CA VAL A 125 -3.88 -2.53 -3.42
C VAL A 125 -4.67 -2.37 -2.13
N SER A 126 -5.17 -3.48 -1.57
CA SER A 126 -5.64 -3.54 -0.19
C SER A 126 -4.55 -4.15 0.69
N SER A 127 -4.34 -3.59 1.86
CA SER A 127 -3.47 -4.17 2.89
C SER A 127 -3.85 -3.66 4.28
N HIS A 128 -3.62 -4.48 5.28
CA HIS A 128 -3.66 -4.09 6.68
C HIS A 128 -2.28 -3.66 7.20
N ASN A 129 -1.22 -3.81 6.41
CA ASN A 129 0.13 -3.38 6.76
C ASN A 129 0.43 -2.01 6.14
N LEU A 130 0.13 -0.95 6.88
CA LEU A 130 0.26 0.43 6.41
C LEU A 130 1.71 0.83 6.08
N ARG A 131 2.71 0.24 6.78
CA ARG A 131 4.13 0.55 6.53
C ARG A 131 4.58 0.12 5.14
N GLU A 132 4.04 -0.99 4.64
CA GLU A 132 4.38 -1.47 3.30
C GLU A 132 3.74 -0.63 2.20
N LEU A 133 2.57 -0.05 2.47
CA LEU A 133 1.88 0.83 1.52
C LEU A 133 2.55 2.20 1.42
N GLU A 134 3.13 2.70 2.50
CA GLU A 134 3.81 4.01 2.55
C GLU A 134 4.91 4.15 1.50
N ASP A 135 5.64 3.06 1.24
CA ASP A 135 6.76 3.06 0.28
C ASP A 135 6.31 2.92 -1.19
N VAL A 136 5.06 2.52 -1.46
CA VAL A 136 4.63 2.12 -2.81
C VAL A 136 3.37 2.84 -3.31
N CYS A 137 2.63 3.53 -2.43
CA CYS A 137 1.38 4.19 -2.79
C CYS A 137 1.55 5.70 -2.89
N ASP A 138 0.89 6.32 -3.86
CA ASP A 138 0.76 7.77 -4.02
C ASP A 138 -0.58 8.30 -3.47
N HIS A 139 -1.59 7.43 -3.39
CA HIS A 139 -2.92 7.75 -2.86
C HIS A 139 -3.37 6.70 -1.85
N VAL A 140 -4.08 7.16 -0.84
CA VAL A 140 -4.58 6.33 0.26
C VAL A 140 -6.08 6.52 0.42
N GLY A 141 -6.80 5.40 0.49
CA GLY A 141 -8.21 5.35 0.88
C GLY A 141 -8.37 4.55 2.16
N ILE A 142 -9.00 5.13 3.17
CA ILE A 142 -9.29 4.46 4.44
C ILE A 142 -10.77 4.09 4.48
N MET A 143 -11.05 2.80 4.60
CA MET A 143 -12.40 2.25 4.72
C MET A 143 -12.67 1.77 6.16
N HIS A 144 -13.84 2.15 6.69
CA HIS A 144 -14.30 1.68 7.99
C HIS A 144 -15.80 1.34 7.93
N HIS A 145 -16.19 0.18 8.40
CA HIS A 145 -17.59 -0.31 8.33
C HIS A 145 -18.24 -0.17 6.94
N GLY A 146 -17.48 -0.47 5.88
CA GLY A 146 -17.97 -0.41 4.50
C GLY A 146 -18.15 1.00 3.93
N LYS A 147 -17.66 2.03 4.62
CA LYS A 147 -17.69 3.43 4.16
C LYS A 147 -16.29 3.95 3.97
N MET A 148 -16.10 4.75 2.91
CA MET A 148 -14.87 5.51 2.71
C MET A 148 -14.85 6.66 3.72
N MET A 149 -13.86 6.67 4.61
CA MET A 149 -13.67 7.69 5.63
C MET A 149 -12.73 8.79 5.16
N LEU A 150 -11.71 8.41 4.40
CA LEU A 150 -10.69 9.28 3.88
C LEU A 150 -10.26 8.81 2.50
N GLU A 151 -10.02 9.75 1.57
CA GLU A 151 -9.39 9.49 0.27
C GLU A 151 -8.56 10.71 -0.09
N ARG A 152 -7.23 10.58 -0.08
CA ARG A 152 -6.27 11.65 -0.38
C ARG A 152 -4.95 11.12 -0.93
N SER A 153 -4.16 11.99 -1.58
CA SER A 153 -2.76 11.71 -1.85
C SER A 153 -1.96 11.61 -0.55
N LEU A 154 -0.93 10.79 -0.52
CA LEU A 154 -0.06 10.61 0.63
C LEU A 154 0.64 11.93 0.99
N ASP A 155 1.13 12.65 -0.01
CA ASP A 155 1.76 13.97 0.16
C ASP A 155 0.82 14.95 0.88
N ALA A 156 -0.45 15.06 0.44
CA ALA A 156 -1.42 15.95 1.07
C ALA A 156 -1.76 15.56 2.52
N LEU A 157 -1.67 14.26 2.85
CA LEU A 157 -1.86 13.79 4.23
C LEU A 157 -0.66 14.17 5.11
N GLN A 158 0.55 14.07 4.57
CA GLN A 158 1.78 14.39 5.30
C GLN A 158 2.02 15.90 5.44
N GLU A 159 1.46 16.73 4.54
CA GLU A 159 1.55 18.19 4.63
C GLU A 159 0.67 18.81 5.74
N ASP A 160 -0.47 18.17 6.03
CA ASP A 160 -1.47 18.70 6.96
C ASP A 160 -1.19 18.36 8.44
N ILE A 161 -0.29 17.41 8.71
CA ILE A 161 0.02 16.94 10.08
C ILE A 161 1.52 16.77 10.25
N VAL A 162 2.06 17.33 11.32
CA VAL A 162 3.50 17.33 11.61
C VAL A 162 3.76 16.71 12.98
N LYS A 163 4.75 15.84 13.07
CA LYS A 163 5.30 15.33 14.32
C LYS A 163 6.48 16.19 14.75
N ALA A 164 6.36 16.86 15.88
CA ALA A 164 7.43 17.64 16.47
C ALA A 164 8.00 16.90 17.69
N GLN A 165 9.31 16.71 17.73
CA GLN A 165 10.05 16.28 18.91
C GLN A 165 10.84 17.46 19.44
N LEU A 166 10.54 17.90 20.66
CA LEU A 166 11.18 19.07 21.23
C LEU A 166 11.60 18.87 22.68
N VAL A 167 12.65 19.62 23.07
CA VAL A 167 13.08 19.76 24.46
C VAL A 167 13.06 21.25 24.77
N THR A 168 12.18 21.66 25.66
CA THR A 168 12.06 23.06 26.12
C THR A 168 11.71 23.11 27.59
N ASP A 169 12.21 24.13 28.27
CA ASP A 169 11.84 24.49 29.67
C ASP A 169 10.78 25.58 29.69
N GLN A 170 10.36 26.10 28.52
CA GLN A 170 9.32 27.12 28.37
C GLN A 170 7.96 26.48 28.07
N PRO A 171 6.85 27.16 28.41
CA PRO A 171 5.52 26.67 28.00
C PRO A 171 5.39 26.70 26.48
N LEU A 172 4.59 25.75 25.96
CA LEU A 172 4.28 25.73 24.53
C LEU A 172 3.53 27.00 24.12
N PRO A 173 3.82 27.55 22.93
CA PRO A 173 3.16 28.76 22.45
C PRO A 173 1.67 28.51 22.17
N GLU A 174 0.87 29.55 22.35
CA GLU A 174 -0.55 29.52 22.02
C GLU A 174 -0.79 29.40 20.52
N GLY A 175 -1.95 28.88 20.15
CA GLY A 175 -2.38 28.78 18.75
C GLY A 175 -1.82 27.58 18.01
N LEU A 176 -1.28 26.58 18.70
CA LEU A 176 -0.97 25.25 18.15
C LEU A 176 -2.22 24.36 18.24
N THR A 177 -2.55 23.68 17.14
CA THR A 177 -3.60 22.66 17.15
C THR A 177 -2.94 21.30 17.44
N ILE A 178 -2.94 20.94 18.72
CA ILE A 178 -2.31 19.69 19.20
C ILE A 178 -3.32 18.56 19.10
N LEU A 179 -3.03 17.55 18.27
CA LEU A 179 -3.83 16.33 18.14
C LEU A 179 -3.45 15.31 19.21
N HIS A 180 -2.14 15.20 19.48
CA HIS A 180 -1.62 14.31 20.52
C HIS A 180 -0.35 14.89 21.13
N GLN A 181 -0.15 14.59 22.42
CA GLN A 181 1.05 14.96 23.15
C GLN A 181 1.49 13.81 24.05
N SER A 182 2.77 13.48 23.98
CA SER A 182 3.42 12.51 24.85
C SER A 182 4.78 13.02 25.30
N GLN A 183 5.30 12.45 26.40
CA GLN A 183 6.61 12.83 26.92
C GLN A 183 7.39 11.59 27.33
N LEU A 184 8.64 11.52 26.89
CA LEU A 184 9.59 10.50 27.30
C LEU A 184 10.87 11.18 27.84
N GLY A 185 11.04 11.14 29.14
CA GLY A 185 12.12 11.88 29.79
C GLY A 185 11.95 13.40 29.61
N ARG A 186 12.93 14.05 28.96
CA ARG A 186 12.88 15.48 28.61
C ARG A 186 12.32 15.76 27.21
N ILE A 187 12.16 14.73 26.38
CA ILE A 187 11.67 14.86 25.00
C ILE A 187 10.14 14.87 25.04
N GLN A 188 9.54 15.95 24.54
CA GLN A 188 8.12 16.03 24.26
C GLN A 188 7.88 15.70 22.79
N THR A 189 6.93 14.83 22.52
CA THR A 189 6.48 14.52 21.16
C THR A 189 5.07 15.08 20.99
N LEU A 190 4.91 15.98 20.03
CA LEU A 190 3.65 16.60 19.67
C LEU A 190 3.23 16.18 18.27
N ILE A 191 1.98 15.83 18.10
CA ILE A 191 1.35 15.71 16.79
C ILE A 191 0.49 16.95 16.58
N LEU A 192 0.81 17.70 15.56
CA LEU A 192 0.28 19.05 15.33
C LEU A 192 -0.40 19.11 13.96
N ARG A 193 -1.57 19.73 13.92
CA ARG A 193 -2.24 20.02 12.64
C ARG A 193 -1.83 21.38 12.12
N GLY A 194 -1.41 21.44 10.87
CA GLY A 194 -1.03 22.66 10.16
C GLY A 194 0.23 22.48 9.32
N LYS A 195 0.57 23.50 8.56
CA LYS A 195 1.75 23.49 7.71
C LYS A 195 3.03 23.50 8.54
N GLN A 196 4.02 22.75 8.08
CA GLN A 196 5.31 22.60 8.76
C GLN A 196 6.00 23.94 9.04
N GLU A 197 5.95 24.88 8.08
CA GLU A 197 6.57 26.21 8.22
C GLU A 197 5.93 27.03 9.34
N ASP A 198 4.59 27.04 9.43
CA ASP A 198 3.85 27.77 10.45
C ASP A 198 4.09 27.17 11.85
N ILE A 199 4.14 25.85 11.94
CA ILE A 199 4.43 25.10 13.17
C ILE A 199 5.86 25.39 13.63
N ALA A 200 6.84 25.33 12.71
CA ALA A 200 8.24 25.65 12.99
C ALA A 200 8.39 27.07 13.58
N ALA A 201 7.77 28.05 12.93
CA ALA A 201 7.81 29.44 13.37
C ALA A 201 7.22 29.63 14.79
N LYS A 202 6.11 28.94 15.08
CA LYS A 202 5.49 29.00 16.42
C LYS A 202 6.36 28.30 17.47
N LEU A 203 6.87 27.09 17.19
CA LEU A 203 7.70 26.36 18.14
C LEU A 203 9.03 27.05 18.44
N ALA A 204 9.56 27.84 17.51
CA ALA A 204 10.75 28.65 17.74
C ALA A 204 10.57 29.69 18.87
N LEU A 205 9.32 30.16 19.15
CA LEU A 205 9.02 31.12 20.20
C LEU A 205 9.28 30.59 21.61
N CYS A 206 9.25 29.28 21.83
CA CYS A 206 9.59 28.72 23.14
C CYS A 206 11.09 28.39 23.30
N HIS A 207 11.95 28.87 22.39
CA HIS A 207 13.40 28.68 22.42
C HIS A 207 13.83 27.27 22.79
N PRO A 208 13.41 26.25 22.02
CA PRO A 208 13.70 24.85 22.34
C PRO A 208 15.18 24.55 22.23
N MET A 209 15.73 23.74 23.14
CA MET A 209 17.09 23.23 23.05
C MET A 209 17.25 22.23 21.90
N LEU A 210 16.17 21.52 21.57
CA LEU A 210 16.03 20.63 20.44
C LEU A 210 14.63 20.80 19.86
N CYS A 211 14.51 20.86 18.55
CA CYS A 211 13.24 20.83 17.83
C CYS A 211 13.41 20.17 16.47
N ASP A 212 12.97 18.93 16.36
CA ASP A 212 12.96 18.18 15.12
C ASP A 212 11.52 18.04 14.62
N LEU A 213 11.30 18.41 13.36
CA LEU A 213 10.03 18.20 12.68
C LEU A 213 10.16 17.00 11.74
N LEU A 214 9.34 16.01 11.97
CA LEU A 214 9.36 14.74 11.28
C LEU A 214 8.03 14.53 10.53
N PRO A 215 8.05 13.92 9.33
CA PRO A 215 6.81 13.47 8.71
C PRO A 215 6.19 12.36 9.56
N LEU A 216 4.86 12.30 9.57
CA LEU A 216 4.17 11.16 10.16
C LEU A 216 4.21 9.97 9.21
N SER A 217 4.34 8.78 9.79
CA SER A 217 4.08 7.55 9.05
C SER A 217 2.58 7.42 8.72
N LEU A 218 2.27 6.64 7.69
CA LEU A 218 0.89 6.36 7.33
C LEU A 218 0.11 5.71 8.50
N GLU A 219 0.78 4.89 9.30
CA GLU A 219 0.22 4.29 10.52
C GLU A 219 -0.14 5.35 11.57
N GLU A 220 0.73 6.32 11.82
CA GLU A 220 0.49 7.43 12.72
C GLU A 220 -0.66 8.32 12.21
N ILE A 221 -0.69 8.65 10.91
CA ILE A 221 -1.79 9.40 10.30
C ILE A 221 -3.12 8.67 10.50
N PHE A 222 -3.15 7.36 10.25
CA PHE A 222 -4.33 6.53 10.46
C PHE A 222 -4.85 6.63 11.90
N ILE A 223 -3.95 6.50 12.89
CA ILE A 223 -4.29 6.59 14.31
C ILE A 223 -4.88 7.97 14.66
N TYR A 224 -4.28 9.05 14.19
CA TYR A 224 -4.67 10.40 14.58
C TYR A 224 -5.85 10.97 13.79
N GLU A 225 -6.05 10.55 12.53
CA GLU A 225 -7.23 10.92 11.75
C GLU A 225 -8.48 10.11 12.16
N LEU A 226 -8.32 8.82 12.49
CA LEU A 226 -9.44 7.95 12.89
C LEU A 226 -9.62 7.85 14.40
N GLY A 227 -8.64 8.20 15.21
CA GLY A 227 -8.70 8.10 16.69
C GLY A 227 -9.78 8.98 17.35
N GLY A 228 -10.45 9.84 16.58
CA GLY A 228 -11.67 10.56 16.98
C GLY A 228 -12.97 9.79 16.69
N VAL A 229 -12.92 8.63 16.01
CA VAL A 229 -14.09 7.84 15.61
C VAL A 229 -13.96 6.44 16.19
N ASP A 230 -14.38 6.24 17.45
CA ASP A 230 -14.58 4.95 18.16
C ASP A 230 -13.43 3.91 18.13
N TYR A 231 -12.21 4.29 17.74
CA TYR A 231 -11.03 3.45 17.93
C TYR A 231 -10.41 3.75 19.29
N ASP A 232 -10.48 2.81 20.20
CA ASP A 232 -9.84 2.92 21.52
C ASP A 232 -8.32 2.76 21.35
N VAL A 233 -7.65 3.88 21.03
CA VAL A 233 -6.20 4.02 20.75
C VAL A 233 -5.34 3.50 21.91
N LYS A 234 -5.94 3.28 23.09
CA LYS A 234 -5.25 2.78 24.29
C LYS A 234 -4.69 1.37 24.16
N ASN A 235 -5.13 0.59 23.17
CA ASN A 235 -4.69 -0.80 22.99
C ASN A 235 -3.62 -1.01 21.91
N ILE A 236 -3.16 0.04 21.22
CA ILE A 236 -2.19 -0.08 20.10
C ILE A 236 -0.78 0.41 20.49
N LEU A 237 -0.65 1.10 21.61
CA LEU A 237 0.62 1.70 22.08
C LEU A 237 1.29 0.91 23.23
N LEU A 238 1.07 -0.41 23.34
CA LEU A 238 1.83 -1.27 24.24
C LEU A 238 2.73 -2.23 23.47
#